data_0897b6318ca131ecdbd4352e593768aa
#
_entry.id   0897b6318ca131ecdbd4352e593768aa
#
_cell.length_a   1.000
_cell.length_b   1.000
_cell.length_c   1.000
_cell.angle_alpha   90.00
_cell.angle_beta   90.00
_cell.angle_gamma   90.00
#
_symmetry.space_group_name_H-M   'P 1'
#
loop_
_entity.id
_entity.type
_entity.pdbx_description
1 polymer ?
#
loop_
_entity_poly.entity_id
_entity_poly.type
_entity_poly.pdbx_seq_one_letter_code
_entity_poly.pdbx_strand_id
1 'polypeptide(L)'
;KVATIDVTSSNVTGAGTSQITINPTDHLEYGLEYYVLIPASAFVDSNSNPGYSAAISSGALSFTVNSDRLDPTTNKDVIGSIDAQSELAKHYISQSIDTVFNRLLYLRQNKLSNTLSKHDLPIHIDIGDTVLTSLVNDELSVNDNLSKNTNSIMPDSWSAWSTGSMYVSKIGDSLTSSSQETEGQAFALGFDKKISDSDFLGFAIQYDQSDTDIGTNGTRIDSENINFSIYRTKPFSDNKFIETFLGFGLIESDLKRVHNSNTLTGSRDGTQIFGSINYGKTFYKGDFNLTPVGRLDLGYTVLDDYAETGINALNYASQRIESGLASFGLEFSDNIQLNKNKFQPFGSITYVNDFSNSSDAKMNYVADTATIYTYTQQANSEHLISSLIGLTYTVGDFLDINSSYKNTQGNGDKNSEAINFAINFTSNRKTQYTLSLAGDENTNAKLGISKNIRGFDLGFNINQSFSTNQNQEVEFLLTYNF
;
A
#
# COMPACT_ATOMS: atom_id res chain seq x y z
N LYS A 1 -36.53 22.03 22.61
CA LYS A 1 -37.50 21.05 22.04
C LYS A 1 -36.80 20.37 20.89
N VAL A 2 -36.50 19.08 21.05
CA VAL A 2 -35.75 18.26 20.08
C VAL A 2 -36.70 17.71 19.01
N ALA A 3 -37.81 17.10 19.42
CA ALA A 3 -38.78 16.53 18.50
C ALA A 3 -40.23 16.75 18.98
N THR A 4 -41.18 16.72 18.06
CA THR A 4 -42.60 16.53 18.33
C THR A 4 -43.10 15.33 17.55
N ILE A 5 -43.60 14.32 18.23
CA ILE A 5 -44.01 13.05 17.64
C ILE A 5 -45.53 12.96 17.76
N ASP A 6 -46.19 12.78 16.63
CA ASP A 6 -47.64 12.53 16.61
C ASP A 6 -47.90 11.12 17.15
N VAL A 7 -48.76 11.01 18.15
CA VAL A 7 -49.13 9.72 18.79
C VAL A 7 -49.78 8.73 17.83
N THR A 8 -50.26 9.20 16.68
CA THR A 8 -50.87 8.34 15.63
C THR A 8 -49.86 7.94 14.56
N SER A 9 -48.61 8.44 14.63
CA SER A 9 -47.58 8.12 13.66
C SER A 9 -47.02 6.71 13.87
N SER A 10 -46.32 6.17 12.86
CA SER A 10 -45.58 4.91 12.94
C SER A 10 -44.45 4.91 13.97
N ASN A 11 -44.03 6.08 14.44
CA ASN A 11 -43.04 6.22 15.50
C ASN A 11 -43.55 5.95 16.90
N VAL A 12 -44.86 5.74 17.04
CA VAL A 12 -45.53 5.33 18.31
C VAL A 12 -46.18 4.00 18.09
N THR A 13 -45.75 2.98 18.84
CA THR A 13 -46.26 1.62 18.74
C THR A 13 -46.72 1.11 20.11
N GLY A 14 -47.43 -0.01 20.16
CA GLY A 14 -47.94 -0.60 21.40
C GLY A 14 -49.38 -0.25 21.69
N ALA A 15 -50.14 0.31 20.74
CA ALA A 15 -51.59 0.50 20.90
C ALA A 15 -52.32 -0.81 21.24
N GLY A 16 -53.23 -0.76 22.25
CA GLY A 16 -53.92 -1.94 22.76
C GLY A 16 -53.11 -2.81 23.71
N THR A 17 -51.90 -2.38 24.10
CA THR A 17 -51.09 -3.10 25.09
C THR A 17 -50.85 -2.21 26.32
N SER A 18 -50.21 -2.77 27.36
CA SER A 18 -49.80 -2.02 28.56
C SER A 18 -48.50 -1.21 28.37
N GLN A 19 -47.89 -1.25 27.19
CA GLN A 19 -46.64 -0.62 26.91
C GLN A 19 -46.72 0.22 25.61
N ILE A 20 -46.36 1.48 25.69
CA ILE A 20 -46.24 2.34 24.55
C ILE A 20 -44.75 2.56 24.27
N THR A 21 -44.32 2.32 23.03
CA THR A 21 -42.97 2.59 22.58
C THR A 21 -42.99 3.82 21.66
N ILE A 22 -42.13 4.79 21.95
CA ILE A 22 -41.97 6.02 21.16
C ILE A 22 -40.55 5.99 20.58
N ASN A 23 -40.42 6.01 19.26
CA ASN A 23 -39.16 6.02 18.56
C ASN A 23 -38.92 7.39 17.89
N PRO A 24 -38.03 8.26 18.41
CA PRO A 24 -37.73 9.53 17.78
C PRO A 24 -37.09 9.31 16.40
N THR A 25 -37.41 10.22 15.43
CA THR A 25 -36.83 10.18 14.08
C THR A 25 -35.35 10.61 14.08
N ASP A 26 -34.99 11.50 14.98
CA ASP A 26 -33.63 12.00 15.13
C ASP A 26 -32.97 11.33 16.31
N HIS A 27 -31.67 11.08 16.17
CA HIS A 27 -30.86 10.55 17.26
C HIS A 27 -30.76 11.55 18.41
N LEU A 28 -30.92 11.06 19.62
CA LEU A 28 -30.75 11.85 20.83
C LEU A 28 -29.24 11.95 21.15
N GLU A 29 -28.79 13.15 21.54
CA GLU A 29 -27.39 13.36 21.89
C GLU A 29 -27.04 12.70 23.22
N TYR A 30 -25.88 12.08 23.30
CA TYR A 30 -25.38 11.43 24.50
C TYR A 30 -25.04 12.45 25.60
N GLY A 31 -25.22 12.03 26.85
CA GLY A 31 -24.88 12.85 28.03
C GLY A 31 -25.89 13.97 28.33
N LEU A 32 -26.90 14.16 27.47
CA LEU A 32 -27.95 15.15 27.72
C LEU A 32 -29.15 14.53 28.42
N GLU A 33 -29.76 15.31 29.30
CA GLU A 33 -31.04 14.98 29.92
C GLU A 33 -32.19 15.44 29.03
N TYR A 34 -33.08 14.51 28.73
CA TYR A 34 -34.29 14.75 27.93
C TYR A 34 -35.55 14.61 28.79
N TYR A 35 -36.51 15.45 28.51
CA TYR A 35 -37.84 15.40 29.14
C TYR A 35 -38.87 14.99 28.11
N VAL A 36 -39.70 14.01 28.48
CA VAL A 36 -40.85 13.60 27.67
C VAL A 36 -42.07 14.37 28.17
N LEU A 37 -42.69 15.13 27.29
CA LEU A 37 -43.92 15.86 27.58
C LEU A 37 -45.07 15.18 26.83
N ILE A 38 -46.09 14.74 27.55
CA ILE A 38 -47.26 14.13 26.97
C ILE A 38 -48.48 14.98 27.36
N PRO A 39 -49.21 15.56 26.38
CA PRO A 39 -50.42 16.34 26.70
C PRO A 39 -51.50 15.42 27.32
N ALA A 40 -52.41 16.01 28.07
CA ALA A 40 -53.59 15.32 28.55
C ALA A 40 -54.38 14.74 27.38
N SER A 41 -54.93 13.54 27.57
CA SER A 41 -55.73 12.85 26.53
C SER A 41 -54.97 12.41 25.29
N ALA A 42 -53.60 12.35 25.35
CA ALA A 42 -52.78 11.79 24.25
C ALA A 42 -53.03 10.30 24.03
N PHE A 43 -53.32 9.58 25.09
CA PHE A 43 -53.69 8.15 25.08
C PHE A 43 -55.02 7.92 25.74
N VAL A 44 -55.69 6.89 25.32
CA VAL A 44 -57.00 6.46 25.82
C VAL A 44 -56.92 4.98 26.14
N ASP A 45 -57.49 4.52 27.26
CA ASP A 45 -57.56 3.11 27.56
C ASP A 45 -58.66 2.40 26.73
N SER A 46 -58.63 1.09 26.66
CA SER A 46 -59.55 0.28 25.88
C SER A 46 -60.83 -0.14 26.65
N ASN A 47 -61.08 0.45 27.79
CA ASN A 47 -62.24 0.13 28.61
C ASN A 47 -63.54 0.68 28.02
N SER A 48 -64.68 0.09 28.41
CA SER A 48 -66.02 0.52 27.93
C SER A 48 -66.40 1.95 28.37
N ASN A 49 -65.71 2.51 29.38
CA ASN A 49 -65.75 3.90 29.80
C ASN A 49 -64.35 4.45 29.75
N PRO A 50 -63.91 4.94 28.60
CA PRO A 50 -62.51 5.24 28.33
C PRO A 50 -61.96 6.29 29.30
N GLY A 51 -60.87 5.89 29.98
CA GLY A 51 -60.01 6.81 30.74
C GLY A 51 -58.99 7.46 29.84
N TYR A 52 -58.78 8.74 30.01
CA TYR A 52 -57.79 9.51 29.28
C TYR A 52 -56.51 9.64 30.07
N SER A 53 -55.37 9.61 29.37
CA SER A 53 -54.08 9.86 30.01
C SER A 53 -54.02 11.24 30.65
N ALA A 54 -53.47 11.34 31.86
CA ALA A 54 -53.11 12.62 32.45
C ALA A 54 -51.93 13.21 31.66
N ALA A 55 -51.77 14.54 31.77
CA ALA A 55 -50.57 15.20 31.19
C ALA A 55 -49.32 14.79 31.97
N ILE A 56 -48.24 14.48 31.23
CA ILE A 56 -46.88 14.35 31.77
C ILE A 56 -46.18 15.69 31.50
N SER A 57 -45.93 16.44 32.57
CA SER A 57 -45.27 17.74 32.52
C SER A 57 -43.74 17.62 32.65
N SER A 58 -43.04 18.73 32.43
CA SER A 58 -41.59 18.83 32.55
C SER A 58 -41.09 18.33 33.90
N GLY A 59 -40.09 17.43 33.90
CA GLY A 59 -39.50 16.82 35.09
C GLY A 59 -40.20 15.56 35.66
N ALA A 60 -41.44 15.24 35.19
CA ALA A 60 -42.13 14.03 35.63
C ALA A 60 -41.61 12.75 34.90
N LEU A 61 -41.12 12.90 33.70
CA LEU A 61 -40.51 11.82 32.93
C LEU A 61 -39.25 12.40 32.26
N SER A 62 -38.11 12.13 32.84
CA SER A 62 -36.82 12.50 32.26
C SER A 62 -35.92 11.29 32.22
N PHE A 63 -34.99 11.29 31.28
CA PHE A 63 -33.93 10.29 31.16
C PHE A 63 -32.68 10.94 30.58
N THR A 64 -31.55 10.44 30.97
CA THR A 64 -30.28 10.82 30.36
C THR A 64 -29.89 9.76 29.34
N VAL A 65 -29.54 10.16 28.14
CA VAL A 65 -28.97 9.24 27.17
C VAL A 65 -27.55 8.91 27.63
N ASN A 66 -27.38 7.71 28.16
CA ASN A 66 -26.08 7.26 28.64
C ASN A 66 -25.08 7.25 27.50
N SER A 67 -23.92 7.81 27.76
CA SER A 67 -22.75 7.67 26.91
C SER A 67 -22.03 6.35 27.23
N ASP A 68 -22.72 5.21 27.16
CA ASP A 68 -22.03 3.91 27.16
C ASP A 68 -21.28 3.75 25.84
N ARG A 69 -20.41 4.73 25.57
CA ARG A 69 -19.39 4.58 24.57
C ARG A 69 -18.39 3.60 25.13
N LEU A 70 -18.43 2.40 24.58
CA LEU A 70 -17.48 1.36 24.92
C LEU A 70 -16.06 1.88 24.66
N ASP A 71 -15.12 1.42 25.45
CA ASP A 71 -13.71 1.67 25.18
C ASP A 71 -13.35 1.20 23.76
N PRO A 72 -12.99 2.10 22.83
CA PRO A 72 -12.73 1.73 21.45
C PRO A 72 -11.53 0.80 21.34
N THR A 73 -10.64 0.74 22.32
CA THR A 73 -9.49 -0.19 22.34
C THR A 73 -9.91 -1.64 22.60
N THR A 74 -11.18 -1.89 22.90
CA THR A 74 -11.76 -3.25 23.00
C THR A 74 -12.42 -3.70 21.68
N ASN A 75 -12.54 -2.81 20.71
CA ASN A 75 -13.10 -3.11 19.39
C ASN A 75 -12.02 -3.61 18.44
N LYS A 76 -12.12 -4.86 18.02
CA LYS A 76 -11.12 -5.50 17.14
C LYS A 76 -10.94 -4.79 15.79
N ASP A 77 -12.00 -4.23 15.20
CA ASP A 77 -11.90 -3.52 13.92
C ASP A 77 -11.20 -2.15 14.08
N VAL A 78 -11.38 -1.48 15.25
CA VAL A 78 -10.61 -0.27 15.58
C VAL A 78 -9.13 -0.59 15.72
N ILE A 79 -8.81 -1.64 16.47
CA ILE A 79 -7.42 -2.07 16.66
C ILE A 79 -6.83 -2.56 15.33
N GLY A 80 -7.56 -3.38 14.58
CA GLY A 80 -7.15 -3.85 13.26
C GLY A 80 -6.85 -2.71 12.28
N SER A 81 -7.64 -1.62 12.32
CA SER A 81 -7.38 -0.43 11.50
C SER A 81 -6.11 0.30 11.90
N ILE A 82 -5.82 0.40 13.20
CA ILE A 82 -4.58 1.02 13.69
C ILE A 82 -3.36 0.17 13.31
N ASP A 83 -3.46 -1.14 13.53
CA ASP A 83 -2.40 -2.09 13.19
C ASP A 83 -2.14 -2.08 11.68
N ALA A 84 -3.19 -2.07 10.85
CA ALA A 84 -3.06 -2.04 9.39
C ALA A 84 -2.37 -0.77 8.89
N GLN A 85 -2.70 0.42 9.41
CA GLN A 85 -2.03 1.67 9.04
C GLN A 85 -0.53 1.64 9.38
N SER A 86 -0.17 1.07 10.52
CA SER A 86 1.24 0.93 10.91
C SER A 86 1.98 -0.11 10.08
N GLU A 87 1.34 -1.22 9.75
CA GLU A 87 1.94 -2.25 8.89
C GLU A 87 2.10 -1.75 7.45
N LEU A 88 1.14 -0.97 6.91
CA LEU A 88 1.25 -0.31 5.61
C LEU A 88 2.43 0.66 5.59
N ALA A 89 2.58 1.50 6.62
CA ALA A 89 3.69 2.43 6.73
C ALA A 89 5.06 1.72 6.70
N LYS A 90 5.21 0.61 7.46
CA LYS A 90 6.42 -0.22 7.44
C LYS A 90 6.61 -0.94 6.10
N HIS A 91 5.50 -1.39 5.49
CA HIS A 91 5.53 -2.07 4.20
C HIS A 91 6.06 -1.17 3.09
N TYR A 92 5.60 0.08 2.98
CA TYR A 92 6.07 1.04 1.97
C TYR A 92 7.58 1.31 2.08
N ILE A 93 8.10 1.41 3.32
CA ILE A 93 9.54 1.50 3.56
C ILE A 93 10.27 0.27 3.01
N SER A 94 9.82 -0.92 3.41
CA SER A 94 10.45 -2.19 2.99
C SER A 94 10.38 -2.40 1.49
N GLN A 95 9.24 -2.07 0.87
CA GLN A 95 9.02 -2.20 -0.57
C GLN A 95 9.95 -1.27 -1.37
N SER A 96 10.11 -0.02 -0.93
CA SER A 96 11.01 0.95 -1.57
C SER A 96 12.48 0.52 -1.47
N ILE A 97 12.89 0.05 -0.29
CA ILE A 97 14.24 -0.50 -0.07
C ILE A 97 14.46 -1.72 -0.97
N ASP A 98 13.56 -2.70 -0.96
CA ASP A 98 13.71 -3.93 -1.75
C ASP A 98 13.73 -3.68 -3.25
N THR A 99 12.91 -2.73 -3.74
CA THR A 99 12.90 -2.31 -5.15
C THR A 99 14.30 -1.82 -5.59
N VAL A 100 14.91 -0.96 -4.80
CA VAL A 100 16.25 -0.43 -5.09
C VAL A 100 17.33 -1.51 -4.90
N PHE A 101 17.27 -2.33 -3.86
CA PHE A 101 18.25 -3.39 -3.67
C PHE A 101 18.19 -4.47 -4.76
N ASN A 102 17.02 -4.77 -5.30
CA ASN A 102 16.89 -5.62 -6.49
C ASN A 102 17.61 -4.98 -7.71
N ARG A 103 17.51 -3.67 -7.88
CA ARG A 103 18.28 -2.94 -8.90
C ARG A 103 19.79 -3.00 -8.65
N LEU A 104 20.22 -2.81 -7.42
CA LEU A 104 21.65 -2.88 -7.04
C LEU A 104 22.20 -4.31 -7.23
N LEU A 105 21.42 -5.34 -6.92
CA LEU A 105 21.76 -6.74 -7.22
C LEU A 105 21.96 -6.95 -8.73
N TYR A 106 21.01 -6.48 -9.55
CA TYR A 106 21.13 -6.53 -11.02
C TYR A 106 22.41 -5.83 -11.52
N LEU A 107 22.72 -4.62 -11.02
CA LEU A 107 23.92 -3.88 -11.38
C LEU A 107 25.21 -4.63 -10.98
N ARG A 108 25.24 -5.29 -9.82
CA ARG A 108 26.37 -6.12 -9.37
C ARG A 108 26.58 -7.36 -10.25
N GLN A 109 25.50 -8.01 -10.67
CA GLN A 109 25.56 -9.21 -11.50
C GLN A 109 25.96 -8.92 -12.95
N ASN A 110 25.68 -7.73 -13.47
CA ASN A 110 25.89 -7.36 -14.86
C ASN A 110 27.09 -6.40 -15.07
N LYS A 111 28.08 -6.45 -14.19
CA LYS A 111 29.30 -5.60 -14.21
C LYS A 111 30.05 -5.53 -15.54
N LEU A 112 29.91 -6.54 -16.39
CA LEU A 112 30.69 -6.70 -17.62
C LEU A 112 30.00 -6.20 -18.90
N SER A 113 28.71 -5.85 -18.85
CA SER A 113 28.09 -5.25 -20.03
C SER A 113 28.39 -3.75 -20.06
N ASN A 114 29.32 -3.33 -20.94
CA ASN A 114 29.57 -1.93 -21.26
C ASN A 114 28.37 -1.24 -21.94
N THR A 115 27.23 -1.90 -21.98
CA THR A 115 25.99 -1.49 -22.60
C THR A 115 24.91 -1.24 -21.56
N LEU A 116 25.19 -0.38 -20.57
CA LEU A 116 24.12 0.33 -19.88
C LEU A 116 23.54 1.29 -20.93
N SER A 117 22.33 1.02 -21.29
CA SER A 117 21.71 1.47 -22.53
C SER A 117 21.61 2.97 -22.67
N LYS A 118 22.06 3.46 -23.81
CA LYS A 118 21.61 4.74 -24.38
C LYS A 118 20.20 4.51 -24.95
N HIS A 119 19.16 5.03 -24.32
CA HIS A 119 17.80 4.87 -24.84
C HIS A 119 16.97 6.13 -24.80
N ASP A 120 16.42 6.37 -25.97
CA ASP A 120 15.16 7.05 -26.20
C ASP A 120 14.06 6.01 -25.98
N LEU A 121 13.47 5.92 -24.79
CA LEU A 121 12.29 5.12 -24.50
C LEU A 121 11.08 6.05 -24.51
N PRO A 122 10.16 5.98 -25.46
CA PRO A 122 8.84 6.51 -25.26
C PRO A 122 8.13 5.58 -24.26
N ILE A 123 8.21 5.89 -22.99
CA ILE A 123 7.43 5.24 -21.94
C ILE A 123 6.16 6.09 -21.81
N HIS A 124 5.01 5.51 -22.11
CA HIS A 124 3.71 6.10 -21.78
C HIS A 124 3.25 5.47 -20.49
N ILE A 125 3.11 6.28 -19.44
CA ILE A 125 2.64 5.86 -18.13
C ILE A 125 1.27 6.48 -17.92
N ASP A 126 0.26 5.64 -17.71
CA ASP A 126 -1.06 6.05 -17.29
C ASP A 126 -1.27 5.56 -15.85
N ILE A 127 -1.28 6.49 -14.89
CA ILE A 127 -1.39 6.18 -13.46
C ILE A 127 -2.85 6.36 -12.98
N GLY A 128 -3.80 6.60 -13.92
CA GLY A 128 -5.20 6.91 -13.57
C GLY A 128 -5.39 8.33 -13.02
N ASP A 129 -4.35 8.99 -12.53
CA ASP A 129 -4.35 10.40 -12.16
C ASP A 129 -3.86 11.26 -13.31
N THR A 130 -4.70 12.22 -13.75
CA THR A 130 -4.40 13.08 -14.91
C THR A 130 -3.24 14.03 -14.66
N VAL A 131 -2.96 14.43 -13.42
CA VAL A 131 -1.87 15.36 -13.08
C VAL A 131 -0.54 14.61 -13.05
N LEU A 132 -0.47 13.45 -12.38
CA LEU A 132 0.73 12.61 -12.34
C LEU A 132 1.04 12.04 -13.72
N THR A 133 0.04 11.59 -14.47
CA THR A 133 0.19 11.12 -15.85
C THR A 133 0.75 12.20 -16.75
N SER A 134 0.29 13.46 -16.63
CA SER A 134 0.80 14.58 -17.44
C SER A 134 2.23 14.95 -17.06
N LEU A 135 2.57 15.01 -15.77
CA LEU A 135 3.92 15.31 -15.29
C LEU A 135 4.94 14.26 -15.78
N VAL A 136 4.58 12.97 -15.64
CA VAL A 136 5.45 11.88 -16.07
C VAL A 136 5.56 11.83 -17.59
N ASN A 137 4.48 12.03 -18.34
CA ASN A 137 4.49 12.00 -19.79
C ASN A 137 5.12 13.24 -20.41
N ASP A 138 4.99 14.43 -19.82
CA ASP A 138 5.63 15.66 -20.29
C ASP A 138 7.15 15.60 -20.12
N GLU A 139 7.66 14.98 -19.06
CA GLU A 139 9.09 14.79 -18.84
C GLU A 139 9.68 13.61 -19.66
N LEU A 140 8.86 12.57 -19.93
CA LEU A 140 9.28 11.38 -20.67
C LEU A 140 8.93 11.43 -22.16
N SER A 141 7.99 12.30 -22.59
CA SER A 141 7.65 12.48 -24.00
C SER A 141 8.70 13.29 -24.73
N VAL A 142 9.66 12.60 -25.31
CA VAL A 142 10.54 13.22 -26.30
C VAL A 142 9.73 13.45 -27.58
N ASN A 143 9.48 14.69 -27.89
CA ASN A 143 8.80 15.11 -29.13
C ASN A 143 9.36 14.37 -30.35
N ASP A 144 8.51 13.74 -31.15
CA ASP A 144 8.81 13.03 -32.41
C ASP A 144 9.64 13.87 -33.42
N ASN A 145 9.75 15.16 -33.22
CA ASN A 145 10.51 16.07 -34.08
C ASN A 145 12.02 16.13 -33.77
N LEU A 146 12.50 15.52 -32.68
CA LEU A 146 13.92 15.45 -32.29
C LEU A 146 14.64 14.20 -32.83
N SER A 147 13.93 13.28 -33.49
CA SER A 147 14.49 12.02 -33.99
C SER A 147 15.48 12.15 -35.16
N LYS A 148 15.83 13.35 -35.56
CA LYS A 148 16.83 13.59 -36.65
C LYS A 148 18.22 14.01 -36.18
N ASN A 149 18.43 14.30 -34.88
CA ASN A 149 19.77 14.55 -34.34
C ASN A 149 20.02 13.55 -33.20
N THR A 150 20.84 12.57 -33.48
CA THR A 150 21.22 11.42 -32.63
C THR A 150 22.12 11.81 -31.46
N ASN A 151 21.78 12.82 -30.68
CA ASN A 151 22.39 13.03 -29.38
C ASN A 151 21.46 12.47 -28.32
N SER A 152 21.83 11.33 -27.73
CA SER A 152 21.19 10.77 -26.54
C SER A 152 20.94 11.87 -25.52
N ILE A 153 19.71 12.02 -25.05
CA ILE A 153 19.35 12.98 -23.98
C ILE A 153 20.09 12.62 -22.70
N MET A 154 20.41 11.35 -22.50
CA MET A 154 21.19 10.88 -21.36
C MET A 154 22.68 10.83 -21.66
N PRO A 155 23.54 11.35 -20.76
CA PRO A 155 25.00 11.21 -20.85
C PRO A 155 25.41 9.73 -20.83
N ASP A 156 26.54 9.39 -21.46
CA ASP A 156 27.05 8.02 -21.62
C ASP A 156 27.23 7.23 -20.31
N SER A 157 27.29 7.90 -19.16
CA SER A 157 27.47 7.30 -17.83
C SER A 157 26.16 7.05 -17.08
N TRP A 158 25.01 7.39 -17.66
CA TRP A 158 23.70 7.24 -17.04
C TRP A 158 22.87 6.15 -17.70
N SER A 159 22.04 5.49 -16.91
CA SER A 159 21.01 4.56 -17.37
C SER A 159 19.69 4.80 -16.65
N ALA A 160 18.58 4.60 -17.33
CA ALA A 160 17.24 4.58 -16.73
C ALA A 160 16.78 3.14 -16.52
N TRP A 161 15.92 2.95 -15.54
CA TRP A 161 15.29 1.67 -15.27
C TRP A 161 13.87 1.86 -14.73
N SER A 162 13.04 0.85 -14.94
CA SER A 162 11.71 0.79 -14.35
C SER A 162 11.42 -0.61 -13.86
N THR A 163 10.60 -0.72 -12.84
CA THR A 163 10.11 -2.00 -12.33
C THR A 163 8.72 -1.85 -11.77
N GLY A 164 7.90 -2.88 -11.95
CA GLY A 164 6.61 -3.03 -11.31
C GLY A 164 6.64 -4.18 -10.31
N SER A 165 5.86 -4.09 -9.26
CA SER A 165 5.64 -5.16 -8.30
C SER A 165 4.19 -5.23 -7.89
N MET A 166 3.76 -6.43 -7.49
CA MET A 166 2.45 -6.72 -6.92
C MET A 166 2.68 -7.54 -5.67
N TYR A 167 1.90 -7.29 -4.64
CA TYR A 167 2.04 -8.00 -3.38
C TYR A 167 0.71 -8.27 -2.71
N VAL A 168 0.68 -9.32 -1.91
CA VAL A 168 -0.40 -9.67 -1.00
C VAL A 168 0.22 -9.92 0.37
N SER A 169 -0.40 -9.36 1.41
CA SER A 169 0.01 -9.59 2.80
C SER A 169 -1.21 -9.98 3.63
N LYS A 170 -1.04 -10.99 4.48
CA LYS A 170 -2.12 -11.46 5.37
C LYS A 170 -1.60 -11.52 6.79
N ILE A 171 -2.41 -11.01 7.71
CA ILE A 171 -2.24 -11.12 9.15
C ILE A 171 -3.52 -11.72 9.71
N GLY A 172 -3.40 -12.82 10.45
CA GLY A 172 -4.54 -13.54 11.00
C GLY A 172 -5.28 -12.77 12.10
N ASP A 173 -6.50 -13.22 12.39
CA ASP A 173 -7.31 -12.70 13.51
C ASP A 173 -6.63 -13.02 14.85
N SER A 174 -6.64 -12.07 15.77
CA SER A 174 -6.10 -12.23 17.12
C SER A 174 -7.17 -12.06 18.20
N LEU A 175 -6.80 -12.14 19.46
CA LEU A 175 -7.74 -11.86 20.56
C LEU A 175 -8.21 -10.41 20.59
N THR A 176 -7.36 -9.49 20.15
CA THR A 176 -7.55 -8.04 20.28
C THR A 176 -7.70 -7.32 18.94
N SER A 177 -7.21 -7.86 17.84
CA SER A 177 -7.15 -7.23 16.51
C SER A 177 -7.85 -8.11 15.48
N SER A 178 -8.63 -7.53 14.60
CA SER A 178 -9.20 -8.20 13.43
C SER A 178 -8.13 -8.54 12.41
N SER A 179 -8.35 -9.61 11.64
CA SER A 179 -7.50 -10.00 10.51
C SER A 179 -7.34 -8.87 9.52
N GLN A 180 -6.21 -8.85 8.83
CA GLN A 180 -5.88 -7.88 7.80
C GLN A 180 -5.45 -8.61 6.54
N GLU A 181 -6.01 -8.22 5.41
CA GLU A 181 -5.59 -8.70 4.09
C GLU A 181 -5.30 -7.47 3.23
N THR A 182 -4.04 -7.31 2.84
CA THR A 182 -3.57 -6.19 2.02
C THR A 182 -3.20 -6.70 0.65
N GLU A 183 -3.76 -6.11 -0.38
CA GLU A 183 -3.34 -6.28 -1.77
C GLU A 183 -2.78 -4.96 -2.27
N GLY A 184 -1.69 -5.00 -3.03
CA GLY A 184 -1.10 -3.77 -3.52
C GLY A 184 -0.20 -3.95 -4.73
N GLN A 185 0.10 -2.82 -5.33
CA GLN A 185 0.96 -2.71 -6.50
C GLN A 185 1.88 -1.51 -6.34
N ALA A 186 3.07 -1.63 -6.91
CA ALA A 186 4.03 -0.55 -6.92
C ALA A 186 4.69 -0.41 -8.29
N PHE A 187 5.02 0.81 -8.63
CA PHE A 187 5.80 1.13 -9.81
C PHE A 187 6.94 2.07 -9.45
N ALA A 188 8.14 1.77 -9.94
CA ALA A 188 9.31 2.59 -9.72
C ALA A 188 10.02 2.95 -11.03
N LEU A 189 10.48 4.18 -11.08
CA LEU A 189 11.41 4.71 -12.10
C LEU A 189 12.68 5.18 -11.42
N GLY A 190 13.81 4.84 -12.01
CA GLY A 190 15.09 5.28 -11.47
C GLY A 190 16.15 5.53 -12.53
N PHE A 191 17.18 6.23 -12.08
CA PHE A 191 18.33 6.61 -12.90
C PHE A 191 19.60 6.27 -12.15
N ASP A 192 20.53 5.59 -12.82
CA ASP A 192 21.84 5.25 -12.28
C ASP A 192 22.93 5.97 -13.02
N LYS A 193 23.88 6.52 -12.29
CA LYS A 193 25.13 7.04 -12.81
C LYS A 193 26.27 6.07 -12.49
N LYS A 194 26.93 5.56 -13.51
CA LYS A 194 28.15 4.78 -13.35
C LYS A 194 29.32 5.70 -12.98
N ILE A 195 29.86 5.53 -11.78
CA ILE A 195 31.04 6.27 -11.29
C ILE A 195 32.31 5.51 -11.67
N SER A 196 32.31 4.17 -11.53
CA SER A 196 33.34 3.25 -11.99
C SER A 196 32.71 1.88 -12.29
N ASP A 197 33.51 0.87 -12.66
CA ASP A 197 32.99 -0.44 -13.09
C ASP A 197 32.09 -1.16 -12.10
N SER A 198 32.11 -0.79 -10.85
CA SER A 198 31.27 -1.40 -9.81
C SER A 198 30.71 -0.37 -8.82
N ASP A 199 30.89 0.92 -9.08
CA ASP A 199 30.41 2.02 -8.25
C ASP A 199 29.31 2.75 -9.01
N PHE A 200 28.09 2.70 -8.50
CA PHE A 200 26.92 3.35 -9.09
C PHE A 200 26.23 4.19 -8.03
N LEU A 201 25.82 5.39 -8.43
CA LEU A 201 24.99 6.31 -7.67
C LEU A 201 23.67 6.48 -8.45
N GLY A 202 22.54 6.36 -7.78
CA GLY A 202 21.27 6.53 -8.44
C GLY A 202 20.22 7.21 -7.56
N PHE A 203 19.12 7.55 -8.19
CA PHE A 203 17.92 8.02 -7.55
C PHE A 203 16.69 7.37 -8.19
N ALA A 204 15.61 7.25 -7.42
CA ALA A 204 14.36 6.69 -7.91
C ALA A 204 13.15 7.40 -7.30
N ILE A 205 12.05 7.32 -8.03
CA ILE A 205 10.69 7.63 -7.57
C ILE A 205 9.92 6.32 -7.62
N GLN A 206 9.15 6.03 -6.58
CA GLN A 206 8.24 4.91 -6.52
C GLN A 206 6.86 5.39 -6.09
N TYR A 207 5.84 4.88 -6.75
CA TYR A 207 4.44 5.03 -6.41
C TYR A 207 3.90 3.67 -6.01
N ASP A 208 3.17 3.61 -4.91
CA ASP A 208 2.52 2.42 -4.38
C ASP A 208 1.04 2.71 -4.17
N GLN A 209 0.20 1.74 -4.44
CA GLN A 209 -1.22 1.75 -4.15
C GLN A 209 -1.60 0.43 -3.48
N SER A 210 -2.41 0.49 -2.44
CA SER A 210 -2.85 -0.70 -1.73
C SER A 210 -4.25 -0.56 -1.15
N ASP A 211 -4.96 -1.67 -1.13
CA ASP A 211 -6.23 -1.88 -0.47
C ASP A 211 -6.03 -2.85 0.69
N THR A 212 -6.57 -2.54 1.86
CA THR A 212 -6.50 -3.39 3.04
C THR A 212 -7.89 -3.62 3.60
N ASP A 213 -8.34 -4.87 3.54
CA ASP A 213 -9.56 -5.32 4.22
C ASP A 213 -9.26 -5.69 5.67
N ILE A 214 -10.13 -5.26 6.60
CA ILE A 214 -10.00 -5.47 8.04
C ILE A 214 -11.22 -6.21 8.55
N GLY A 215 -10.98 -7.41 9.10
CA GLY A 215 -12.05 -8.31 9.55
C GLY A 215 -12.98 -8.70 8.41
N THR A 216 -14.27 -8.86 8.71
CA THR A 216 -15.29 -9.34 7.76
C THR A 216 -16.49 -8.40 7.61
N ASN A 217 -16.44 -7.23 8.26
CA ASN A 217 -17.58 -6.31 8.34
C ASN A 217 -17.54 -5.21 7.28
N GLY A 218 -16.53 -5.20 6.38
CA GLY A 218 -16.37 -4.18 5.35
C GLY A 218 -15.61 -2.93 5.83
N THR A 219 -14.85 -3.04 6.92
CA THR A 219 -13.85 -2.05 7.34
C THR A 219 -12.65 -2.20 6.41
N ARG A 220 -12.16 -1.08 5.84
CA ARG A 220 -11.05 -1.09 4.88
C ARG A 220 -10.25 0.21 4.89
N ILE A 221 -9.04 0.13 4.34
CA ILE A 221 -8.15 1.26 4.11
C ILE A 221 -7.69 1.20 2.65
N ASP A 222 -7.92 2.28 1.92
CA ASP A 222 -7.37 2.50 0.59
C ASP A 222 -6.20 3.47 0.75
N SER A 223 -4.99 3.10 0.32
CA SER A 223 -3.79 3.90 0.63
C SER A 223 -2.88 4.04 -0.57
N GLU A 224 -2.32 5.23 -0.71
CA GLU A 224 -1.33 5.58 -1.72
C GLU A 224 -0.05 6.07 -1.05
N ASN A 225 1.08 5.81 -1.70
CA ASN A 225 2.37 6.27 -1.21
C ASN A 225 3.26 6.68 -2.39
N ILE A 226 3.95 7.79 -2.25
CA ILE A 226 4.98 8.23 -3.18
C ILE A 226 6.30 8.39 -2.46
N ASN A 227 7.34 7.73 -2.98
CA ASN A 227 8.68 7.72 -2.40
C ASN A 227 9.71 8.33 -3.35
N PHE A 228 10.62 9.11 -2.78
CA PHE A 228 11.84 9.59 -3.43
C PHE A 228 13.04 8.98 -2.75
N SER A 229 13.98 8.46 -3.51
CA SER A 229 15.16 7.82 -2.94
C SER A 229 16.44 8.13 -3.68
N ILE A 230 17.55 8.10 -2.92
CA ILE A 230 18.91 8.13 -3.43
C ILE A 230 19.64 6.89 -2.92
N TYR A 231 20.44 6.27 -3.76
CA TYR A 231 21.11 5.04 -3.42
C TYR A 231 22.50 4.95 -4.06
N ARG A 232 23.36 4.13 -3.48
CA ARG A 232 24.70 3.89 -3.99
C ARG A 232 25.11 2.45 -3.73
N THR A 233 25.76 1.80 -4.71
CA THR A 233 26.57 0.60 -4.50
C THR A 233 28.02 0.97 -4.74
N LYS A 234 28.91 0.60 -3.81
CA LYS A 234 30.32 0.90 -3.86
C LYS A 234 31.16 -0.32 -3.54
N PRO A 235 32.15 -0.69 -4.40
CA PRO A 235 33.12 -1.71 -4.06
C PRO A 235 33.99 -1.22 -2.90
N PHE A 236 34.24 -2.09 -1.94
CA PHE A 236 35.03 -1.78 -0.76
C PHE A 236 36.44 -2.41 -0.80
N SER A 237 36.51 -3.63 -1.31
CA SER A 237 37.76 -4.37 -1.61
C SER A 237 37.40 -5.52 -2.55
N ASP A 238 38.35 -6.39 -2.88
CA ASP A 238 38.09 -7.56 -3.72
C ASP A 238 36.83 -8.32 -3.28
N ASN A 239 35.82 -8.33 -4.15
CA ASN A 239 34.56 -9.02 -3.99
C ASN A 239 33.67 -8.55 -2.81
N LYS A 240 34.00 -7.45 -2.13
CA LYS A 240 33.20 -6.85 -1.06
C LYS A 240 32.56 -5.56 -1.56
N PHE A 241 31.35 -5.30 -1.08
CA PHE A 241 30.61 -4.09 -1.42
C PHE A 241 29.87 -3.56 -0.19
N ILE A 242 29.57 -2.28 -0.26
CA ILE A 242 28.63 -1.60 0.61
C ILE A 242 27.58 -0.93 -0.26
N GLU A 243 26.35 -1.08 0.11
CA GLU A 243 25.20 -0.43 -0.52
C GLU A 243 24.51 0.43 0.52
N THR A 244 24.13 1.62 0.11
CA THR A 244 23.44 2.60 0.96
C THR A 244 22.22 3.13 0.24
N PHE A 245 21.18 3.39 1.01
CA PHE A 245 19.92 3.90 0.54
C PHE A 245 19.39 4.93 1.53
N LEU A 246 18.78 6.00 1.04
CA LEU A 246 18.05 6.99 1.80
C LEU A 246 16.78 7.35 1.05
N GLY A 247 15.65 7.31 1.71
CA GLY A 247 14.34 7.58 1.14
C GLY A 247 13.53 8.57 1.97
N PHE A 248 12.60 9.24 1.30
CA PHE A 248 11.55 10.07 1.86
C PHE A 248 10.23 9.71 1.19
N GLY A 249 9.17 9.57 1.96
CA GLY A 249 7.85 9.16 1.48
C GLY A 249 6.73 10.03 1.99
N LEU A 250 5.67 10.10 1.20
CA LEU A 250 4.39 10.71 1.51
C LEU A 250 3.31 9.63 1.40
N ILE A 251 2.46 9.52 2.41
CA ILE A 251 1.36 8.56 2.49
C ILE A 251 0.07 9.34 2.50
N GLU A 252 -0.92 8.86 1.77
CA GLU A 252 -2.30 9.31 1.79
C GLU A 252 -3.20 8.08 1.94
N SER A 253 -4.16 8.10 2.85
CA SER A 253 -5.03 6.96 3.15
C SER A 253 -6.46 7.41 3.36
N ASP A 254 -7.39 6.74 2.68
CA ASP A 254 -8.82 6.82 2.91
C ASP A 254 -9.28 5.64 3.77
N LEU A 255 -9.93 5.95 4.86
CA LEU A 255 -10.34 4.98 5.86
C LEU A 255 -11.86 4.84 5.91
N LYS A 256 -12.33 3.62 5.91
CA LYS A 256 -13.72 3.25 6.09
C LYS A 256 -13.83 2.23 7.21
N ARG A 257 -14.52 2.59 8.29
CA ARG A 257 -14.83 1.66 9.38
C ARG A 257 -16.34 1.39 9.43
N VAL A 258 -16.71 0.12 9.58
CA VAL A 258 -18.11 -0.29 9.73
C VAL A 258 -18.37 -0.71 11.16
N HIS A 259 -19.32 -0.06 11.82
CA HIS A 259 -19.71 -0.37 13.20
C HIS A 259 -21.22 -0.34 13.35
N ASN A 260 -21.83 -1.44 13.79
CA ASN A 260 -23.28 -1.57 13.98
C ASN A 260 -24.10 -1.08 12.77
N SER A 261 -23.70 -1.51 11.56
CA SER A 261 -24.30 -1.11 10.26
C SER A 261 -24.13 0.38 9.89
N ASN A 262 -23.41 1.16 10.69
CA ASN A 262 -23.03 2.52 10.35
C ASN A 262 -21.66 2.54 9.67
N THR A 263 -21.53 3.35 8.64
CA THR A 263 -20.25 3.60 7.97
C THR A 263 -19.64 4.88 8.52
N LEU A 264 -18.40 4.79 8.95
CA LEU A 264 -17.58 5.92 9.39
C LEU A 264 -16.44 6.07 8.40
N THR A 265 -16.13 7.28 7.99
CA THR A 265 -15.09 7.56 7.01
C THR A 265 -14.18 8.67 7.50
N GLY A 266 -12.93 8.64 7.09
CA GLY A 266 -11.93 9.65 7.36
C GLY A 266 -10.77 9.50 6.39
N SER A 267 -9.91 10.51 6.28
CA SER A 267 -8.66 10.45 5.52
C SER A 267 -7.49 10.81 6.44
N ARG A 268 -6.33 10.22 6.18
CA ARG A 268 -5.14 10.40 6.99
C ARG A 268 -3.90 10.49 6.12
N ASP A 269 -3.12 11.55 6.32
CA ASP A 269 -1.85 11.75 5.67
C ASP A 269 -0.70 11.24 6.55
N GLY A 270 0.46 11.03 5.93
CA GLY A 270 1.66 10.67 6.65
C GLY A 270 2.93 11.01 5.89
N THR A 271 4.02 11.12 6.64
CA THR A 271 5.35 11.39 6.10
C THR A 271 6.34 10.37 6.61
N GLN A 272 7.30 9.97 5.77
CA GLN A 272 8.30 8.98 6.09
C GLN A 272 9.71 9.46 5.75
N ILE A 273 10.68 9.11 6.61
CA ILE A 273 12.10 9.14 6.28
C ILE A 273 12.69 7.80 6.65
N PHE A 274 13.49 7.23 5.75
CA PHE A 274 14.03 5.90 5.96
C PHE A 274 15.36 5.71 5.24
N GLY A 275 16.15 4.74 5.71
CA GLY A 275 17.43 4.45 5.13
C GLY A 275 17.86 3.02 5.36
N SER A 276 18.79 2.56 4.53
CA SER A 276 19.36 1.23 4.62
C SER A 276 20.84 1.20 4.34
N ILE A 277 21.54 0.30 5.02
CA ILE A 277 22.93 -0.06 4.75
C ILE A 277 23.01 -1.57 4.59
N ASN A 278 23.57 -2.01 3.47
CA ASN A 278 23.82 -3.41 3.17
C ASN A 278 25.32 -3.63 2.93
N TYR A 279 25.86 -4.67 3.53
CA TYR A 279 27.25 -5.11 3.33
C TYR A 279 27.28 -6.56 2.89
N GLY A 280 28.06 -6.86 1.87
CA GLY A 280 28.22 -8.22 1.37
C GLY A 280 29.59 -8.55 0.83
N LYS A 281 29.83 -9.86 0.69
CA LYS A 281 31.04 -10.40 0.06
C LYS A 281 30.66 -11.52 -0.89
N THR A 282 31.01 -11.40 -2.16
CA THR A 282 30.72 -12.41 -3.17
C THR A 282 31.86 -13.43 -3.29
N PHE A 283 31.51 -14.69 -3.23
CA PHE A 283 32.38 -15.83 -3.51
C PHE A 283 32.03 -16.40 -4.87
N TYR A 284 33.01 -16.52 -5.74
CA TYR A 284 32.86 -17.03 -7.10
C TYR A 284 33.32 -18.46 -7.23
N LYS A 285 32.53 -19.30 -7.89
CA LYS A 285 32.89 -20.67 -8.28
C LYS A 285 32.43 -20.92 -9.71
N GLY A 286 33.31 -20.61 -10.68
CA GLY A 286 32.90 -20.53 -12.09
C GLY A 286 31.88 -19.42 -12.28
N ASP A 287 30.75 -19.73 -12.90
CA ASP A 287 29.65 -18.80 -13.13
C ASP A 287 28.70 -18.66 -11.94
N PHE A 288 28.81 -19.57 -10.96
CA PHE A 288 28.03 -19.55 -9.73
C PHE A 288 28.62 -18.57 -8.71
N ASN A 289 27.74 -17.74 -8.17
CA ASN A 289 28.05 -16.73 -7.15
C ASN A 289 27.28 -17.01 -5.87
N LEU A 290 27.94 -16.89 -4.74
CA LEU A 290 27.37 -16.99 -3.40
C LEU A 290 27.78 -15.75 -2.60
N THR A 291 26.79 -15.03 -2.06
CA THR A 291 27.01 -13.73 -1.41
C THR A 291 26.31 -13.68 -0.07
N PRO A 292 27.00 -13.94 1.05
CA PRO A 292 26.49 -13.56 2.36
C PRO A 292 26.37 -12.06 2.45
N VAL A 293 25.22 -11.59 2.99
CA VAL A 293 24.88 -10.18 3.17
C VAL A 293 24.38 -9.92 4.58
N GLY A 294 24.64 -8.71 5.08
CA GLY A 294 24.07 -8.19 6.31
C GLY A 294 23.49 -6.80 6.04
N ARG A 295 22.22 -6.59 6.37
CA ARG A 295 21.49 -5.35 6.10
C ARG A 295 20.86 -4.80 7.38
N LEU A 296 20.88 -3.49 7.51
CA LEU A 296 20.18 -2.72 8.55
C LEU A 296 19.29 -1.70 7.87
N ASP A 297 17.99 -1.79 8.13
CA ASP A 297 16.97 -0.88 7.64
C ASP A 297 16.40 -0.10 8.83
N LEU A 298 16.30 1.22 8.70
CA LEU A 298 15.74 2.11 9.70
C LEU A 298 14.73 3.02 9.05
N GLY A 299 13.61 3.24 9.73
CA GLY A 299 12.55 4.12 9.27
C GLY A 299 11.85 4.87 10.39
N TYR A 300 11.33 6.02 10.06
CA TYR A 300 10.53 6.85 10.94
C TYR A 300 9.35 7.42 10.15
N THR A 301 8.15 7.12 10.60
CA THR A 301 6.90 7.58 10.00
C THR A 301 6.12 8.40 11.01
N VAL A 302 5.56 9.49 10.55
CA VAL A 302 4.55 10.26 11.28
C VAL A 302 3.27 10.18 10.47
N LEU A 303 2.24 9.57 11.04
CA LEU A 303 0.86 9.65 10.56
C LEU A 303 0.19 10.84 11.26
N ASP A 304 -0.45 11.70 10.49
CA ASP A 304 -1.11 12.89 11.00
C ASP A 304 -2.36 12.54 11.82
N ASP A 305 -2.89 13.48 12.57
CA ASP A 305 -4.18 13.34 13.22
C ASP A 305 -5.32 13.37 12.20
N TYR A 306 -6.39 12.65 12.50
CA TYR A 306 -7.61 12.68 11.67
C TYR A 306 -8.85 12.41 12.50
N ALA A 307 -10.00 12.75 11.94
CA ALA A 307 -11.31 12.51 12.51
C ALA A 307 -12.18 11.70 11.57
N GLU A 308 -12.82 10.68 12.10
CA GLU A 308 -13.91 10.01 11.39
C GLU A 308 -15.15 10.92 11.32
N THR A 309 -16.01 10.66 10.34
CA THR A 309 -17.35 11.23 10.24
C THR A 309 -18.39 10.15 10.46
N GLY A 310 -19.49 10.46 11.14
CA GLY A 310 -20.60 9.52 11.39
C GLY A 310 -20.92 9.34 12.88
N ILE A 311 -21.83 8.39 13.16
CA ILE A 311 -22.26 8.10 14.52
C ILE A 311 -21.20 7.31 15.26
N ASN A 312 -20.80 7.76 16.46
CA ASN A 312 -19.68 7.21 17.24
C ASN A 312 -18.33 7.31 16.52
N ALA A 313 -18.16 8.39 15.75
CA ALA A 313 -16.91 8.74 15.13
C ALA A 313 -15.80 8.97 16.16
N LEU A 314 -14.58 8.57 15.83
CA LEU A 314 -13.38 8.73 16.62
C LEU A 314 -12.49 9.81 16.04
N ASN A 315 -11.84 10.58 16.90
CA ASN A 315 -10.67 11.37 16.58
C ASN A 315 -9.44 10.54 16.91
N TYR A 316 -8.47 10.52 16.04
CA TYR A 316 -7.17 9.91 16.23
C TYR A 316 -6.10 10.99 16.26
N ALA A 317 -5.26 10.97 17.27
CA ALA A 317 -4.12 11.86 17.33
C ALA A 317 -3.03 11.41 16.36
N SER A 318 -2.08 12.29 16.06
CA SER A 318 -0.89 11.91 15.28
C SER A 318 -0.17 10.74 15.94
N GLN A 319 0.33 9.82 15.12
CA GLN A 319 1.00 8.59 15.54
C GLN A 319 2.41 8.53 14.97
N ARG A 320 3.37 8.11 15.77
CA ARG A 320 4.77 7.93 15.36
C ARG A 320 5.10 6.46 15.33
N ILE A 321 5.67 6.03 14.22
CA ILE A 321 6.02 4.63 13.98
C ILE A 321 7.52 4.58 13.68
N GLU A 322 8.25 3.85 14.50
CA GLU A 322 9.67 3.58 14.27
C GLU A 322 9.80 2.18 13.71
N SER A 323 10.56 2.03 12.63
CA SER A 323 10.85 0.76 11.98
C SER A 323 12.35 0.47 12.08
N GLY A 324 12.71 -0.71 12.54
CA GLY A 324 14.08 -1.16 12.62
C GLY A 324 14.19 -2.63 12.28
N LEU A 325 14.87 -2.98 11.17
CA LEU A 325 15.09 -4.34 10.74
C LEU A 325 16.57 -4.64 10.61
N ALA A 326 17.02 -5.73 11.21
CA ALA A 326 18.36 -6.28 11.02
C ALA A 326 18.26 -7.63 10.29
N SER A 327 18.92 -7.73 9.13
CA SER A 327 18.80 -8.88 8.25
C SER A 327 20.14 -9.53 7.99
N PHE A 328 20.15 -10.89 7.96
CA PHE A 328 21.28 -11.69 7.54
C PHE A 328 20.81 -12.65 6.46
N GLY A 329 21.42 -12.55 5.28
CA GLY A 329 20.98 -13.28 4.10
C GLY A 329 22.13 -13.98 3.39
N LEU A 330 21.74 -14.94 2.57
CA LEU A 330 22.58 -15.62 1.63
C LEU A 330 21.96 -15.48 0.24
N GLU A 331 22.59 -14.68 -0.61
CA GLU A 331 22.20 -14.53 -2.01
C GLU A 331 22.98 -15.53 -2.87
N PHE A 332 22.34 -16.06 -3.90
CA PHE A 332 22.97 -16.91 -4.91
C PHE A 332 22.55 -16.50 -6.31
N SER A 333 23.44 -16.65 -7.26
CA SER A 333 23.15 -16.48 -8.69
C SER A 333 24.06 -17.33 -9.55
N ASP A 334 23.60 -17.66 -10.75
CA ASP A 334 24.38 -18.34 -11.77
C ASP A 334 24.26 -17.66 -13.12
N ASN A 335 25.23 -17.83 -14.00
CA ASN A 335 25.25 -17.29 -15.35
C ASN A 335 25.32 -18.43 -16.37
N ILE A 336 24.21 -18.74 -17.00
CA ILE A 336 24.12 -19.80 -17.99
C ILE A 336 24.06 -19.17 -19.39
N GLN A 337 25.11 -19.36 -20.18
CA GLN A 337 25.14 -18.85 -21.54
C GLN A 337 24.40 -19.81 -22.49
N LEU A 338 23.38 -19.29 -23.19
CA LEU A 338 22.56 -20.00 -24.16
C LEU A 338 22.73 -19.36 -25.56
N ASN A 339 23.76 -19.73 -26.28
CA ASN A 339 24.13 -19.09 -27.54
C ASN A 339 24.34 -17.55 -27.37
N LYS A 340 23.46 -16.75 -27.99
CA LYS A 340 23.48 -15.29 -27.89
C LYS A 340 22.66 -14.76 -26.69
N ASN A 341 21.94 -15.64 -25.99
CA ASN A 341 21.08 -15.30 -24.87
C ASN A 341 21.77 -15.72 -23.57
N LYS A 342 21.43 -15.04 -22.48
CA LYS A 342 21.92 -15.34 -21.15
C LYS A 342 20.75 -15.62 -20.22
N PHE A 343 20.87 -16.67 -19.43
CA PHE A 343 19.91 -17.07 -18.42
C PHE A 343 20.58 -16.96 -17.06
N GLN A 344 20.05 -16.11 -16.17
CA GLN A 344 20.60 -15.87 -14.85
C GLN A 344 19.55 -16.18 -13.79
N PRO A 345 19.50 -17.41 -13.26
CA PRO A 345 18.74 -17.69 -12.06
C PRO A 345 19.41 -17.01 -10.86
N PHE A 346 18.61 -16.50 -9.96
CA PHE A 346 19.09 -15.91 -8.70
C PHE A 346 18.08 -16.14 -7.58
N GLY A 347 18.53 -15.98 -6.36
CA GLY A 347 17.65 -16.07 -5.21
C GLY A 347 18.36 -15.72 -3.91
N SER A 348 17.60 -15.70 -2.83
CA SER A 348 18.12 -15.48 -1.49
C SER A 348 17.27 -16.14 -0.43
N ILE A 349 17.91 -16.45 0.70
CA ILE A 349 17.24 -16.77 1.96
C ILE A 349 17.77 -15.79 2.99
N THR A 350 16.87 -15.10 3.67
CA THR A 350 17.20 -14.01 4.59
C THR A 350 16.42 -14.21 5.89
N TYR A 351 17.14 -14.21 6.99
CA TYR A 351 16.57 -14.08 8.31
C TYR A 351 16.51 -12.59 8.65
N VAL A 352 15.35 -12.12 9.14
CA VAL A 352 15.09 -10.74 9.51
C VAL A 352 14.67 -10.71 10.98
N ASN A 353 15.31 -9.86 11.76
CA ASN A 353 14.90 -9.51 13.10
C ASN A 353 14.29 -8.09 13.08
N ASP A 354 13.02 -7.99 13.44
CA ASP A 354 12.33 -6.72 13.64
C ASP A 354 12.54 -6.28 15.11
N PHE A 355 13.27 -5.18 15.28
CA PHE A 355 13.53 -4.56 16.57
C PHE A 355 12.84 -3.18 16.68
N SER A 356 11.80 -2.96 15.89
CA SER A 356 10.99 -1.75 15.91
C SER A 356 10.41 -1.49 17.31
N ASN A 357 10.33 -0.23 17.69
CA ASN A 357 9.69 0.15 18.94
C ASN A 357 8.15 0.01 18.85
N SER A 358 7.52 -0.10 20.02
CA SER A 358 6.06 0.02 20.12
C SER A 358 5.60 1.42 19.74
N SER A 359 4.38 1.53 19.24
CA SER A 359 3.76 2.78 18.83
C SER A 359 2.44 2.99 19.56
N ASP A 360 2.24 4.18 20.13
CA ASP A 360 1.01 4.56 20.83
C ASP A 360 0.05 5.26 19.86
N ALA A 361 -1.14 4.70 19.70
CA ALA A 361 -2.28 5.33 19.05
C ALA A 361 -3.25 5.88 20.11
N LYS A 362 -3.44 7.19 20.13
CA LYS A 362 -4.37 7.86 21.04
C LYS A 362 -5.62 8.27 20.28
N MET A 363 -6.77 8.03 20.90
CA MET A 363 -8.06 8.34 20.30
C MET A 363 -9.07 8.80 21.34
N ASN A 364 -10.08 9.50 20.91
CA ASN A 364 -11.26 9.88 21.68
C ASN A 364 -12.48 9.93 20.76
N TYR A 365 -13.67 9.85 21.32
CA TYR A 365 -14.87 10.08 20.52
C TYR A 365 -14.98 11.56 20.10
N VAL A 366 -15.39 11.85 18.87
CA VAL A 366 -15.63 13.22 18.38
C VAL A 366 -16.60 13.96 19.32
N ALA A 367 -17.60 13.27 19.81
CA ALA A 367 -18.59 13.85 20.73
C ALA A 367 -18.18 13.80 22.22
N ASP A 368 -16.98 13.28 22.56
CA ASP A 368 -16.40 13.28 23.90
C ASP A 368 -14.88 13.40 23.81
N THR A 369 -14.40 14.63 23.80
CA THR A 369 -12.96 14.93 23.70
C THR A 369 -12.23 14.86 25.04
N ALA A 370 -12.95 14.68 26.15
CA ALA A 370 -12.37 14.64 27.48
C ALA A 370 -11.77 13.26 27.82
N THR A 371 -12.38 12.18 27.30
CA THR A 371 -11.94 10.82 27.57
C THR A 371 -10.98 10.36 26.47
N ILE A 372 -9.70 10.20 26.82
CA ILE A 372 -8.65 9.76 25.89
C ILE A 372 -8.37 8.28 26.16
N TYR A 373 -8.43 7.49 25.08
CA TYR A 373 -8.05 6.08 25.07
C TYR A 373 -6.69 5.94 24.38
N THR A 374 -5.88 5.01 24.85
CA THR A 374 -4.55 4.75 24.27
C THR A 374 -4.42 3.26 23.97
N TYR A 375 -4.09 2.94 22.75
CA TYR A 375 -3.68 1.61 22.33
C TYR A 375 -2.18 1.62 22.03
N THR A 376 -1.43 0.73 22.70
CA THR A 376 0.00 0.55 22.44
C THR A 376 0.17 -0.65 21.51
N GLN A 377 0.50 -0.35 20.26
CA GLN A 377 0.79 -1.37 19.27
C GLN A 377 2.17 -1.98 19.51
N GLN A 378 2.25 -3.30 19.56
CA GLN A 378 3.49 -4.06 19.60
C GLN A 378 3.89 -4.51 18.19
N ALA A 379 5.15 -4.88 17.99
CA ALA A 379 5.56 -5.52 16.75
C ALA A 379 4.80 -6.85 16.57
N ASN A 380 4.19 -7.05 15.36
CA ASN A 380 3.41 -8.25 15.07
C ASN A 380 4.28 -9.50 14.94
N SER A 381 5.54 -9.34 14.54
CA SER A 381 6.50 -10.43 14.42
C SER A 381 7.92 -9.91 14.56
N GLU A 382 8.62 -10.41 15.55
CA GLU A 382 10.03 -10.03 15.78
C GLU A 382 11.00 -10.81 14.86
N HIS A 383 10.59 -11.96 14.36
CA HIS A 383 11.42 -12.85 13.57
C HIS A 383 10.71 -13.27 12.28
N LEU A 384 11.35 -12.98 11.13
CA LEU A 384 10.83 -13.33 9.83
C LEU A 384 11.89 -14.12 9.03
N ILE A 385 11.41 -14.99 8.17
CA ILE A 385 12.22 -15.66 7.15
C ILE A 385 11.70 -15.21 5.79
N SER A 386 12.57 -14.63 4.98
CA SER A 386 12.26 -14.21 3.62
C SER A 386 13.02 -15.08 2.63
N SER A 387 12.31 -15.60 1.65
CA SER A 387 12.84 -16.37 0.54
C SER A 387 12.51 -15.67 -0.76
N LEU A 388 13.50 -15.53 -1.63
CA LEU A 388 13.34 -14.93 -2.96
C LEU A 388 13.91 -15.89 -3.99
N ILE A 389 13.18 -16.10 -5.09
CA ILE A 389 13.67 -16.77 -6.29
C ILE A 389 13.36 -15.89 -7.49
N GLY A 390 14.27 -15.83 -8.43
CA GLY A 390 14.11 -15.00 -9.61
C GLY A 390 14.94 -15.46 -10.79
N LEU A 391 14.69 -14.79 -11.89
CA LEU A 391 15.30 -15.06 -13.17
C LEU A 391 15.52 -13.77 -13.93
N THR A 392 16.73 -13.57 -14.47
CA THR A 392 16.97 -12.59 -15.52
C THR A 392 17.24 -13.34 -16.83
N TYR A 393 16.47 -13.06 -17.85
CA TYR A 393 16.68 -13.58 -19.22
C TYR A 393 17.09 -12.46 -20.14
N THR A 394 18.34 -12.53 -20.63
CA THR A 394 18.91 -11.59 -21.57
C THR A 394 18.80 -12.15 -22.98
N VAL A 395 18.13 -11.40 -23.87
CA VAL A 395 17.97 -11.74 -25.28
C VAL A 395 18.96 -10.94 -26.12
N GLY A 396 20.00 -11.61 -26.59
CA GLY A 396 21.10 -10.94 -27.32
C GLY A 396 21.71 -9.83 -26.49
N ASP A 397 21.97 -8.66 -27.12
CA ASP A 397 22.57 -7.50 -26.47
C ASP A 397 21.53 -6.38 -26.21
N PHE A 398 20.22 -6.69 -26.26
CA PHE A 398 19.22 -5.62 -26.35
C PHE A 398 18.07 -5.71 -25.33
N LEU A 399 17.81 -6.84 -24.69
CA LEU A 399 16.65 -7.01 -23.83
C LEU A 399 16.99 -7.86 -22.61
N ASP A 400 16.77 -7.32 -21.41
CA ASP A 400 16.76 -8.08 -20.18
C ASP A 400 15.33 -8.11 -19.62
N ILE A 401 14.82 -9.30 -19.37
CA ILE A 401 13.57 -9.53 -18.64
C ILE A 401 13.94 -10.09 -17.29
N ASN A 402 13.57 -9.39 -16.23
CA ASN A 402 13.77 -9.82 -14.86
C ASN A 402 12.42 -10.12 -14.21
N SER A 403 12.29 -11.26 -13.58
CA SER A 403 11.11 -11.61 -12.78
C SER A 403 11.56 -12.27 -11.50
N SER A 404 10.92 -11.94 -10.38
CA SER A 404 11.18 -12.59 -9.10
C SER A 404 9.91 -12.74 -8.27
N TYR A 405 9.89 -13.80 -7.46
CA TYR A 405 8.89 -14.06 -6.44
C TYR A 405 9.57 -14.07 -5.08
N LYS A 406 8.98 -13.33 -4.14
CA LYS A 406 9.42 -13.23 -2.74
C LYS A 406 8.30 -13.70 -1.84
N ASN A 407 8.61 -14.56 -0.88
CA ASN A 407 7.72 -14.94 0.21
C ASN A 407 8.41 -14.62 1.54
N THR A 408 7.68 -13.98 2.44
CA THR A 408 8.15 -13.64 3.78
C THR A 408 7.16 -14.18 4.80
N GLN A 409 7.66 -14.99 5.73
CA GLN A 409 6.89 -15.61 6.80
C GLN A 409 7.40 -15.13 8.15
N GLY A 410 6.49 -14.77 9.02
CA GLY A 410 6.76 -14.35 10.39
C GLY A 410 6.06 -15.24 11.40
N ASN A 411 6.31 -14.99 12.68
CA ASN A 411 5.53 -15.56 13.77
C ASN A 411 4.10 -14.97 13.77
N GLY A 412 3.11 -15.73 14.23
CA GLY A 412 1.75 -15.19 14.44
C GLY A 412 0.95 -14.99 13.16
N ASP A 413 1.01 -15.94 12.22
CA ASP A 413 0.21 -15.94 10.96
C ASP A 413 0.46 -14.74 10.01
N LYS A 414 1.60 -14.06 10.17
CA LYS A 414 2.05 -13.04 9.23
C LYS A 414 2.68 -13.71 8.01
N ASN A 415 2.08 -13.50 6.84
CA ASN A 415 2.60 -13.95 5.55
C ASN A 415 2.50 -12.81 4.53
N SER A 416 3.55 -12.63 3.74
CA SER A 416 3.57 -11.67 2.64
C SER A 416 4.21 -12.29 1.41
N GLU A 417 3.59 -12.08 0.27
CA GLU A 417 4.05 -12.54 -1.04
C GLU A 417 4.17 -11.36 -1.98
N ALA A 418 5.22 -11.34 -2.78
CA ALA A 418 5.42 -10.29 -3.79
C ALA A 418 5.97 -10.89 -5.09
N ILE A 419 5.49 -10.37 -6.20
CA ILE A 419 6.03 -10.64 -7.55
C ILE A 419 6.57 -9.32 -8.07
N ASN A 420 7.82 -9.34 -8.53
CA ASN A 420 8.45 -8.20 -9.19
C ASN A 420 8.69 -8.55 -10.66
N PHE A 421 8.51 -7.56 -11.51
CA PHE A 421 8.76 -7.66 -12.93
C PHE A 421 9.44 -6.40 -13.44
N ALA A 422 10.57 -6.57 -14.13
CA ALA A 422 11.31 -5.47 -14.73
C ALA A 422 11.75 -5.82 -16.15
N ILE A 423 11.70 -4.85 -17.03
CA ILE A 423 12.20 -4.95 -18.40
C ILE A 423 13.25 -3.86 -18.60
N ASN A 424 14.45 -4.27 -19.02
CA ASN A 424 15.54 -3.35 -19.34
C ASN A 424 15.91 -3.52 -20.81
N PHE A 425 16.00 -2.43 -21.53
CA PHE A 425 16.31 -2.44 -22.95
C PHE A 425 17.64 -1.84 -23.31
N THR A 426 18.25 -2.41 -24.34
CA THR A 426 19.55 -1.98 -24.88
C THR A 426 19.54 -1.78 -26.41
N SER A 427 18.45 -1.37 -27.08
CA SER A 427 18.39 -1.38 -28.56
C SER A 427 18.03 -0.06 -29.21
N ASN A 428 18.70 0.23 -30.36
CA ASN A 428 18.46 1.34 -31.30
C ASN A 428 17.20 1.16 -32.18
N ARG A 429 16.24 0.27 -31.85
CA ARG A 429 15.09 -0.03 -32.69
C ARG A 429 13.78 0.40 -32.03
N LYS A 430 12.90 1.03 -32.80
CA LYS A 430 11.56 1.48 -32.38
C LYS A 430 10.75 0.33 -31.75
N THR A 431 10.67 0.32 -30.44
CA THR A 431 9.80 -0.58 -29.68
C THR A 431 9.10 0.29 -28.65
N GLN A 432 7.79 0.24 -28.60
CA GLN A 432 6.98 0.95 -27.62
C GLN A 432 6.72 0.04 -26.42
N TYR A 433 6.80 0.56 -25.23
CA TYR A 433 6.39 -0.07 -23.99
C TYR A 433 5.29 0.76 -23.38
N THR A 434 4.28 0.08 -22.92
CA THR A 434 3.23 0.70 -22.13
C THR A 434 3.16 -0.05 -20.82
N LEU A 435 3.47 0.62 -19.72
CA LEU A 435 3.08 0.16 -18.41
C LEU A 435 1.99 1.11 -17.94
N SER A 436 0.78 0.58 -17.77
CA SER A 436 -0.35 1.34 -17.26
C SER A 436 -0.69 0.79 -15.89
N LEU A 437 -0.74 1.67 -14.90
CA LEU A 437 -1.36 1.41 -13.61
C LEU A 437 -2.59 2.31 -13.57
N ALA A 438 -3.79 1.74 -13.55
CA ALA A 438 -5.03 2.48 -13.43
C ALA A 438 -5.63 2.19 -12.06
N GLY A 439 -5.83 3.23 -11.26
CA GLY A 439 -6.45 3.14 -9.94
C GLY A 439 -7.78 3.86 -9.93
N ASP A 440 -8.84 3.12 -9.71
CA ASP A 440 -10.14 3.56 -9.23
C ASP A 440 -10.75 2.38 -8.45
N GLU A 441 -12.04 2.42 -8.11
CA GLU A 441 -12.74 1.28 -7.45
C GLU A 441 -12.62 -0.06 -8.20
N ASN A 442 -11.97 -0.05 -9.39
CA ASN A 442 -11.67 -1.22 -10.22
C ASN A 442 -10.19 -1.18 -10.62
N THR A 443 -9.28 -1.17 -9.66
CA THR A 443 -7.84 -1.11 -9.90
C THR A 443 -7.39 -2.19 -10.88
N ASN A 444 -6.81 -1.78 -11.99
CA ASN A 444 -6.28 -2.65 -13.03
C ASN A 444 -4.81 -2.35 -13.26
N ALA A 445 -3.94 -3.35 -13.15
CA ALA A 445 -2.59 -3.25 -13.68
C ALA A 445 -2.57 -3.73 -15.13
N LYS A 446 -2.07 -2.91 -16.02
CA LYS A 446 -1.87 -3.26 -17.42
C LYS A 446 -0.41 -3.17 -17.79
N LEU A 447 0.19 -4.29 -18.16
CA LEU A 447 1.51 -4.35 -18.77
C LEU A 447 1.36 -4.63 -20.27
N GLY A 448 1.81 -3.70 -21.09
CA GLY A 448 1.79 -3.85 -22.54
C GLY A 448 3.19 -3.76 -23.16
N ILE A 449 3.49 -4.63 -24.09
CA ILE A 449 4.68 -4.57 -24.94
C ILE A 449 4.21 -4.60 -26.38
N SER A 450 4.58 -3.61 -27.18
CA SER A 450 4.34 -3.65 -28.61
C SER A 450 5.61 -3.44 -29.40
N LYS A 451 5.75 -4.14 -30.52
CA LYS A 451 6.90 -4.04 -31.41
C LYS A 451 6.49 -4.12 -32.85
N ASN A 452 6.95 -3.17 -33.67
CA ASN A 452 6.81 -3.26 -35.10
C ASN A 452 7.96 -4.07 -35.72
N ILE A 453 7.63 -5.15 -36.42
CA ILE A 453 8.56 -5.98 -37.15
C ILE A 453 8.09 -6.08 -38.62
N ARG A 454 8.75 -5.35 -39.53
CA ARG A 454 8.48 -5.39 -41.00
C ARG A 454 6.99 -5.13 -41.35
N GLY A 455 6.35 -4.18 -40.68
CA GLY A 455 4.94 -3.83 -40.91
C GLY A 455 3.94 -4.61 -40.05
N PHE A 456 4.40 -5.58 -39.29
CA PHE A 456 3.58 -6.24 -38.26
C PHE A 456 3.78 -5.58 -36.89
N ASP A 457 2.71 -5.15 -36.29
CA ASP A 457 2.69 -4.74 -34.91
C ASP A 457 2.32 -5.93 -34.02
N LEU A 458 3.31 -6.40 -33.26
CA LEU A 458 3.13 -7.45 -32.27
C LEU A 458 2.89 -6.79 -30.92
N GLY A 459 1.77 -7.06 -30.29
CA GLY A 459 1.42 -6.59 -28.96
C GLY A 459 1.20 -7.75 -28.00
N PHE A 460 1.65 -7.58 -26.77
CA PHE A 460 1.35 -8.45 -25.64
C PHE A 460 0.91 -7.60 -24.49
N ASN A 461 -0.31 -7.81 -23.99
CA ASN A 461 -0.87 -7.11 -22.86
C ASN A 461 -1.26 -8.11 -21.77
N ILE A 462 -0.93 -7.81 -20.54
CA ILE A 462 -1.45 -8.47 -19.35
C ILE A 462 -2.30 -7.44 -18.61
N ASN A 463 -3.54 -7.78 -18.36
CA ASN A 463 -4.46 -7.00 -17.55
C ASN A 463 -4.76 -7.80 -16.29
N GLN A 464 -4.53 -7.24 -15.12
CA GLN A 464 -4.92 -7.82 -13.84
C GLN A 464 -5.89 -6.85 -13.16
N SER A 465 -7.12 -7.30 -12.91
CA SER A 465 -8.06 -6.58 -12.07
C SER A 465 -7.92 -7.02 -10.63
N PHE A 466 -7.82 -6.05 -9.71
CA PHE A 466 -7.77 -6.26 -8.25
C PHE A 466 -9.10 -6.00 -7.56
N SER A 467 -10.17 -5.77 -8.34
CA SER A 467 -11.53 -5.68 -7.79
C SER A 467 -12.04 -7.05 -7.32
N THR A 468 -13.12 -7.05 -6.52
CA THR A 468 -13.80 -8.24 -5.98
C THR A 468 -14.13 -9.33 -7.00
N ASN A 469 -14.08 -9.01 -8.30
CA ASN A 469 -14.14 -9.96 -9.41
C ASN A 469 -12.76 -10.01 -10.09
N GLN A 470 -11.84 -10.76 -9.52
CA GLN A 470 -10.48 -10.97 -10.05
C GLN A 470 -10.53 -11.52 -11.46
N ASN A 471 -10.43 -10.66 -12.46
CA ASN A 471 -10.30 -11.05 -13.85
C ASN A 471 -8.85 -10.86 -14.29
N GLN A 472 -8.21 -11.95 -14.70
CA GLN A 472 -6.94 -11.91 -15.44
C GLN A 472 -7.24 -11.97 -16.92
N GLU A 473 -6.71 -11.02 -17.67
CA GLU A 473 -6.81 -11.00 -19.11
C GLU A 473 -5.41 -10.95 -19.73
N VAL A 474 -5.12 -11.87 -20.62
CA VAL A 474 -3.88 -11.88 -21.40
C VAL A 474 -4.26 -11.69 -22.87
N GLU A 475 -3.82 -10.59 -23.45
CA GLU A 475 -4.14 -10.23 -24.82
C GLU A 475 -2.89 -10.29 -25.69
N PHE A 476 -2.97 -11.01 -26.82
CA PHE A 476 -1.99 -10.97 -27.90
C PHE A 476 -2.57 -10.22 -29.08
N LEU A 477 -1.93 -9.14 -29.46
CA LEU A 477 -2.30 -8.34 -30.63
C LEU A 477 -1.30 -8.58 -31.75
N LEU A 478 -1.82 -8.91 -32.92
CA LEU A 478 -1.07 -8.94 -34.17
C LEU A 478 -1.80 -8.07 -35.19
N THR A 479 -1.23 -6.92 -35.50
CA THR A 479 -1.80 -5.99 -36.48
C THR A 479 -0.82 -5.80 -37.63
N TYR A 480 -1.31 -5.85 -38.85
CA TYR A 480 -0.52 -5.55 -40.04
C TYR A 480 -1.01 -4.25 -40.67
N ASN A 481 -0.11 -3.28 -40.80
CA ASN A 481 -0.40 -2.02 -41.49
C ASN A 481 -0.02 -2.18 -42.98
N PHE A 482 -1.03 -2.12 -43.85
CA PHE A 482 -0.91 -2.21 -45.34
C PHE A 482 -0.31 -0.93 -45.91
#